data_2c723bcba3731c68d5e84595fe953b73
#
_entry.id   2c723bcba3731c68d5e84595fe953b73
#
_cell.length_a   1.000
_cell.length_b   1.000
_cell.length_c   1.000
_cell.angle_alpha   90.00
_cell.angle_beta   90.00
_cell.angle_gamma   90.00
#
_symmetry.space_group_name_H-M   'P 1'
#
loop_
_entity.id
_entity.type
_entity.pdbx_description
1 polymer ?
#
loop_
_entity_poly.entity_id
_entity_poly.type
_entity_poly.pdbx_seq_one_letter_code
_entity_poly.pdbx_strand_id
1 'polypeptide(L)'
;MNQVNPIHISNNQTNSHSKNSEMPHTFIVADNFASHAKGKKGLSRIVNAAGYSLDGFKAAYKFEAAFRQVLWLNLILFTVIIFMPFGTSIKMMLVIASFLSLIVELINTGIEASVDHTSTAKHPLAKIAKDVVSAAQFLALLLLFVLWSMALMSVVL
;
A
#
# COMPACT_ATOMS: atom_id res chain seq x y z
N MET A 1 18.29 -60.26 -42.63
CA MET A 1 17.03 -60.98 -42.77
C MET A 1 16.12 -60.57 -41.70
N ASN A 2 15.17 -59.68 -42.01
CA ASN A 2 13.82 -59.69 -41.48
C ASN A 2 13.06 -58.55 -42.14
N GLN A 3 11.97 -58.90 -42.68
CA GLN A 3 11.11 -58.22 -43.61
C GLN A 3 10.39 -57.03 -42.98
N VAL A 4 10.38 -55.88 -43.68
CA VAL A 4 9.53 -54.73 -43.40
C VAL A 4 8.20 -54.94 -44.09
N ASN A 5 7.09 -54.98 -43.34
CA ASN A 5 5.73 -55.04 -43.87
C ASN A 5 5.20 -53.62 -44.05
N PRO A 6 4.66 -53.24 -45.20
CA PRO A 6 4.04 -51.92 -45.39
C PRO A 6 2.61 -51.90 -44.86
N ILE A 7 2.30 -50.91 -44.05
CA ILE A 7 0.96 -50.65 -43.53
C ILE A 7 0.13 -49.92 -44.57
N HIS A 8 -0.98 -50.52 -44.89
CA HIS A 8 -2.04 -50.10 -45.78
C HIS A 8 -2.70 -48.80 -45.30
N ILE A 9 -2.66 -47.74 -46.11
CA ILE A 9 -3.42 -46.51 -45.88
C ILE A 9 -4.83 -46.71 -46.39
N SER A 10 -5.81 -46.84 -45.50
CA SER A 10 -7.21 -46.79 -45.83
C SER A 10 -7.75 -45.37 -45.64
N ASN A 11 -8.02 -44.66 -46.72
CA ASN A 11 -8.81 -43.44 -46.71
C ASN A 11 -10.26 -43.76 -46.38
N ASN A 12 -10.75 -43.36 -45.26
CA ASN A 12 -12.17 -43.20 -44.99
C ASN A 12 -12.47 -41.77 -44.62
N GLN A 13 -12.95 -41.01 -45.61
CA GLN A 13 -13.62 -39.74 -45.39
C GLN A 13 -15.00 -40.06 -44.79
N THR A 14 -15.20 -39.71 -43.57
CA THR A 14 -16.54 -39.49 -43.03
C THR A 14 -16.60 -38.09 -42.44
N ASN A 15 -17.40 -37.25 -43.12
CA ASN A 15 -17.90 -36.00 -42.63
C ASN A 15 -18.58 -36.22 -41.28
N SER A 16 -18.02 -35.65 -40.23
CA SER A 16 -18.75 -35.43 -38.99
C SER A 16 -18.50 -33.99 -38.57
N HIS A 17 -19.58 -33.26 -38.54
CA HIS A 17 -19.70 -31.94 -37.94
C HIS A 17 -18.95 -31.89 -36.62
N SER A 18 -17.79 -31.22 -36.62
CA SER A 18 -17.15 -30.79 -35.40
C SER A 18 -17.95 -29.61 -34.89
N LYS A 19 -18.83 -29.87 -33.93
CA LYS A 19 -19.29 -28.83 -32.99
C LYS A 19 -18.04 -28.26 -32.36
N ASN A 20 -17.67 -27.06 -32.73
CA ASN A 20 -16.79 -26.20 -31.95
C ASN A 20 -17.39 -26.09 -30.54
N SER A 21 -16.90 -26.89 -29.65
CA SER A 21 -17.03 -26.61 -28.23
C SER A 21 -16.12 -25.41 -27.94
N GLU A 22 -16.64 -24.22 -28.22
CA GLU A 22 -16.11 -22.99 -27.64
C GLU A 22 -16.14 -23.18 -26.12
N MET A 23 -14.97 -23.44 -25.54
CA MET A 23 -14.79 -23.25 -24.12
C MET A 23 -15.19 -21.82 -23.81
N PRO A 24 -16.14 -21.59 -22.92
CA PRO A 24 -16.43 -20.23 -22.49
C PRO A 24 -15.17 -19.71 -21.83
N HIS A 25 -14.44 -18.85 -22.52
CA HIS A 25 -13.49 -17.96 -21.91
C HIS A 25 -14.29 -17.05 -20.99
N THR A 26 -14.71 -17.58 -19.87
CA THR A 26 -15.11 -16.76 -18.74
C THR A 26 -13.82 -16.09 -18.27
N PHE A 27 -13.43 -15.05 -18.99
CA PHE A 27 -12.63 -14.00 -18.41
C PHE A 27 -13.41 -13.57 -17.18
N ILE A 28 -13.00 -14.02 -16.02
CA ILE A 28 -13.28 -13.33 -14.79
C ILE A 28 -12.60 -11.98 -15.01
N VAL A 29 -13.35 -11.05 -15.58
CA VAL A 29 -13.01 -9.65 -15.54
C VAL A 29 -12.98 -9.37 -14.05
N ALA A 30 -11.78 -9.45 -13.48
CA ALA A 30 -11.55 -8.87 -12.18
C ALA A 30 -12.10 -7.47 -12.31
N ASP A 31 -13.22 -7.21 -11.65
CA ASP A 31 -13.89 -5.91 -11.66
C ASP A 31 -12.82 -4.92 -11.27
N ASN A 32 -12.25 -4.26 -12.28
CA ASN A 32 -11.13 -3.38 -12.07
C ASN A 32 -11.66 -2.24 -11.24
N PHE A 33 -11.35 -2.25 -9.94
CA PHE A 33 -11.62 -1.16 -9.00
C PHE A 33 -11.27 0.20 -9.61
N ALA A 34 -10.23 0.23 -10.47
CA ALA A 34 -9.84 1.38 -11.28
C ALA A 34 -10.87 1.77 -12.35
N SER A 35 -11.67 0.84 -12.90
CA SER A 35 -12.67 1.15 -13.93
C SER A 35 -13.91 1.81 -13.32
N HIS A 36 -14.32 1.40 -12.12
CA HIS A 36 -15.41 2.06 -11.39
C HIS A 36 -15.04 3.48 -10.92
N ALA A 37 -13.75 3.72 -10.62
CA ALA A 37 -13.27 5.05 -10.27
C ALA A 37 -13.25 6.03 -11.45
N LYS A 38 -13.09 5.54 -12.68
CA LYS A 38 -12.95 6.36 -13.89
C LYS A 38 -14.27 7.00 -14.39
N GLY A 39 -15.43 6.48 -13.98
CA GLY A 39 -16.75 6.91 -14.48
C GLY A 39 -17.40 8.08 -13.72
N LYS A 40 -16.90 8.47 -12.54
CA LYS A 40 -17.53 9.51 -11.70
C LYS A 40 -16.84 10.85 -11.86
N LYS A 41 -17.58 11.87 -12.32
CA LYS A 41 -17.05 13.22 -12.58
C LYS A 41 -17.24 14.13 -11.36
N GLY A 42 -16.23 15.00 -11.07
CA GLY A 42 -16.37 16.13 -10.15
C GLY A 42 -16.44 15.73 -8.66
N LEU A 43 -17.35 16.35 -7.92
CA LEU A 43 -17.48 16.24 -6.46
C LEU A 43 -17.63 14.79 -5.96
N SER A 44 -18.30 13.91 -6.70
CA SER A 44 -18.46 12.52 -6.28
C SER A 44 -17.11 11.75 -6.25
N ARG A 45 -16.14 12.13 -7.07
CA ARG A 45 -14.77 11.57 -6.98
C ARG A 45 -14.07 11.98 -5.70
N ILE A 46 -14.23 13.27 -5.31
CA ILE A 46 -13.61 13.80 -4.09
C ILE A 46 -14.20 13.11 -2.86
N VAL A 47 -15.53 12.98 -2.79
CA VAL A 47 -16.23 12.28 -1.69
C VAL A 47 -15.81 10.83 -1.59
N ASN A 48 -15.73 10.12 -2.73
CA ASN A 48 -15.27 8.73 -2.74
C ASN A 48 -13.78 8.62 -2.34
N ALA A 49 -12.94 9.54 -2.79
CA ALA A 49 -11.52 9.57 -2.39
C ALA A 49 -11.38 9.80 -0.87
N ALA A 50 -12.18 10.68 -0.27
CA ALA A 50 -12.24 10.85 1.17
C ALA A 50 -12.68 9.56 1.89
N GLY A 51 -13.68 8.84 1.33
CA GLY A 51 -14.09 7.54 1.85
C GLY A 51 -12.94 6.53 1.86
N TYR A 52 -12.22 6.38 0.75
CA TYR A 52 -11.06 5.49 0.67
C TYR A 52 -9.94 5.87 1.65
N SER A 53 -9.72 7.18 1.85
CA SER A 53 -8.76 7.65 2.84
C SER A 53 -9.15 7.24 4.26
N LEU A 54 -10.42 7.39 4.61
CA LEU A 54 -10.93 6.95 5.93
C LEU A 54 -10.82 5.44 6.12
N ASP A 55 -11.08 4.66 5.08
CA ASP A 55 -10.94 3.21 5.14
C ASP A 55 -9.47 2.79 5.28
N GLY A 56 -8.55 3.49 4.61
CA GLY A 56 -7.11 3.33 4.80
C GLY A 56 -6.67 3.61 6.23
N PHE A 57 -7.11 4.72 6.83
CA PHE A 57 -6.84 5.04 8.24
C PHE A 57 -7.39 3.99 9.20
N LYS A 58 -8.63 3.53 8.98
CA LYS A 58 -9.24 2.47 9.81
C LYS A 58 -8.46 1.16 9.70
N ALA A 59 -8.03 0.79 8.50
CA ALA A 59 -7.23 -0.41 8.27
C ALA A 59 -5.88 -0.31 8.98
N ALA A 60 -5.12 0.78 8.81
CA ALA A 60 -3.87 1.00 9.49
C ALA A 60 -4.04 0.97 11.02
N TYR A 61 -5.05 1.64 11.56
CA TYR A 61 -5.34 1.63 12.99
C TYR A 61 -5.69 0.23 13.52
N LYS A 62 -6.46 -0.55 12.75
CA LYS A 62 -6.91 -1.89 13.18
C LYS A 62 -5.80 -2.91 13.14
N PHE A 63 -4.99 -2.90 12.08
CA PHE A 63 -4.06 -3.99 11.81
C PHE A 63 -2.62 -3.67 12.22
N GLU A 64 -2.21 -2.37 12.25
CA GLU A 64 -0.82 -1.99 12.50
C GLU A 64 -0.62 -1.40 13.90
N ALA A 65 0.20 -2.09 14.71
CA ALA A 65 0.55 -1.62 16.05
C ALA A 65 1.43 -0.36 15.99
N ALA A 66 2.37 -0.30 15.05
CA ALA A 66 3.27 0.84 14.86
C ALA A 66 2.49 2.10 14.51
N PHE A 67 1.51 2.01 13.60
CA PHE A 67 0.66 3.16 13.27
C PHE A 67 -0.08 3.71 14.50
N ARG A 68 -0.63 2.85 15.36
CA ARG A 68 -1.29 3.29 16.61
C ARG A 68 -0.32 4.03 17.52
N GLN A 69 0.90 3.54 17.66
CA GLN A 69 1.93 4.18 18.51
C GLN A 69 2.31 5.56 17.98
N VAL A 70 2.60 5.68 16.68
CA VAL A 70 2.93 6.95 16.03
C VAL A 70 1.76 7.93 16.10
N LEU A 71 0.52 7.45 15.92
CA LEU A 71 -0.68 8.29 16.05
C LEU A 71 -0.84 8.85 17.46
N TRP A 72 -0.77 8.02 18.49
CA TRP A 72 -0.88 8.47 19.88
C TRP A 72 0.25 9.41 20.27
N LEU A 73 1.49 9.12 19.85
CA LEU A 73 2.61 10.03 20.03
C LEU A 73 2.29 11.41 19.45
N ASN A 74 1.86 11.47 18.20
CA ASN A 74 1.55 12.75 17.54
C ASN A 74 0.36 13.48 18.19
N LEU A 75 -0.66 12.77 18.69
CA LEU A 75 -1.76 13.40 19.41
C LEU A 75 -1.29 14.11 20.70
N ILE A 76 -0.38 13.46 21.44
CA ILE A 76 0.26 14.07 22.63
C ILE A 76 1.09 15.27 22.21
N LEU A 77 1.92 15.16 21.17
CA LEU A 77 2.78 16.23 20.69
C LEU A 77 1.96 17.42 20.19
N PHE A 78 0.86 17.21 19.47
CA PHE A 78 -0.05 18.29 19.06
C PHE A 78 -0.66 19.01 20.26
N THR A 79 -1.05 18.27 21.29
CA THR A 79 -1.54 18.88 22.53
C THR A 79 -0.47 19.76 23.16
N VAL A 80 0.77 19.29 23.24
CA VAL A 80 1.90 20.08 23.77
C VAL A 80 2.16 21.34 22.92
N ILE A 81 2.13 21.26 21.58
CA ILE A 81 2.32 22.43 20.69
C ILE A 81 1.31 23.54 20.99
N ILE A 82 0.07 23.19 21.33
CA ILE A 82 -0.98 24.17 21.62
C ILE A 82 -0.64 24.97 22.88
N PHE A 83 -0.20 24.30 23.94
CA PHE A 83 0.03 24.93 25.24
C PHE A 83 1.42 25.55 25.41
N MET A 84 2.41 25.12 24.61
CA MET A 84 3.77 25.66 24.71
C MET A 84 3.90 27.05 24.05
N PRO A 85 4.68 27.97 24.65
CA PRO A 85 4.89 29.32 24.13
C PRO A 85 5.90 29.39 22.98
N PHE A 86 5.86 28.42 22.07
CA PHE A 86 6.71 28.39 20.88
C PHE A 86 6.30 29.51 19.90
N GLY A 87 7.27 30.14 19.23
CA GLY A 87 7.02 30.99 18.10
C GLY A 87 6.32 30.28 16.94
N THR A 88 5.55 31.02 16.13
CA THR A 88 4.74 30.46 15.05
C THR A 88 5.56 29.59 14.08
N SER A 89 6.75 30.00 13.70
CA SER A 89 7.63 29.25 12.79
C SER A 89 8.02 27.90 13.38
N ILE A 90 8.33 27.85 14.68
CA ILE A 90 8.67 26.60 15.37
C ILE A 90 7.45 25.68 15.38
N LYS A 91 6.25 26.19 15.74
CA LYS A 91 5.01 25.42 15.71
C LYS A 91 4.73 24.83 14.33
N MET A 92 4.91 25.62 13.26
CA MET A 92 4.73 25.13 11.89
C MET A 92 5.69 23.98 11.55
N MET A 93 6.98 24.11 11.91
CA MET A 93 7.96 23.04 11.67
C MET A 93 7.63 21.75 12.42
N LEU A 94 7.21 21.87 13.69
CA LEU A 94 6.80 20.72 14.49
C LEU A 94 5.55 20.04 13.94
N VAL A 95 4.57 20.80 13.46
CA VAL A 95 3.37 20.25 12.81
C VAL A 95 3.73 19.53 11.53
N ILE A 96 4.60 20.11 10.68
CA ILE A 96 5.07 19.45 9.45
C ILE A 96 5.77 18.14 9.76
N ALA A 97 6.68 18.09 10.72
CA ALA A 97 7.39 16.88 11.09
C ALA A 97 6.44 15.81 11.65
N SER A 98 5.44 16.22 12.44
CA SER A 98 4.40 15.33 12.96
C SER A 98 3.59 14.69 11.84
N PHE A 99 3.08 15.48 10.90
CA PHE A 99 2.37 14.93 9.73
C PHE A 99 3.27 14.05 8.86
N LEU A 100 4.53 14.43 8.67
CA LEU A 100 5.49 13.64 7.91
C LEU A 100 5.67 12.25 8.54
N SER A 101 5.83 12.15 9.86
CA SER A 101 5.96 10.88 10.55
C SER A 101 4.73 9.98 10.36
N LEU A 102 3.52 10.56 10.38
CA LEU A 102 2.27 9.83 10.13
C LEU A 102 2.14 9.38 8.67
N ILE A 103 2.53 10.23 7.72
CA ILE A 103 2.49 9.91 6.28
C ILE A 103 3.44 8.76 5.97
N VAL A 104 4.68 8.83 6.47
CA VAL A 104 5.66 7.78 6.23
C VAL A 104 5.20 6.46 6.85
N GLU A 105 4.58 6.49 8.05
CA GLU A 105 4.03 5.29 8.68
C GLU A 105 2.88 4.68 7.86
N LEU A 106 1.99 5.50 7.31
CA LEU A 106 0.93 5.00 6.41
C LEU A 106 1.51 4.36 5.13
N ILE A 107 2.57 4.94 4.58
CA ILE A 107 3.27 4.37 3.41
C ILE A 107 3.93 3.04 3.80
N ASN A 108 4.58 2.98 4.96
CA ASN A 108 5.16 1.75 5.50
C ASN A 108 4.10 0.64 5.60
N THR A 109 2.99 0.92 6.26
CA THR A 109 1.84 0.01 6.38
C THR A 109 1.35 -0.50 5.02
N GLY A 110 1.21 0.40 4.03
CA GLY A 110 0.75 0.04 2.68
C GLY A 110 1.75 -0.85 1.93
N ILE A 111 3.05 -0.60 2.06
CA ILE A 111 4.10 -1.41 1.43
C ILE A 111 4.18 -2.78 2.12
N GLU A 112 4.15 -2.84 3.44
CA GLU A 112 4.14 -4.11 4.18
C GLU A 112 2.96 -4.98 3.78
N ALA A 113 1.75 -4.43 3.75
CA ALA A 113 0.56 -5.15 3.31
C ALA A 113 0.69 -5.67 1.87
N SER A 114 1.27 -4.89 0.95
CA SER A 114 1.49 -5.29 -0.44
C SER A 114 2.53 -6.40 -0.56
N VAL A 115 3.62 -6.31 0.18
CA VAL A 115 4.69 -7.32 0.19
C VAL A 115 4.16 -8.64 0.77
N ASP A 116 3.42 -8.59 1.87
CA ASP A 116 2.89 -9.80 2.53
C ASP A 116 1.81 -10.49 1.69
N HIS A 117 1.06 -9.73 0.89
CA HIS A 117 0.09 -10.28 -0.05
C HIS A 117 0.76 -10.99 -1.25
N THR A 118 1.86 -10.44 -1.76
CA THR A 118 2.51 -10.97 -2.97
C THR A 118 3.48 -12.11 -2.70
N SER A 119 4.03 -12.21 -1.50
CA SER A 119 5.06 -13.20 -1.15
C SER A 119 4.79 -13.84 0.20
N THR A 120 4.16 -15.02 0.18
CA THR A 120 4.05 -15.89 1.37
C THR A 120 5.36 -16.61 1.69
N ALA A 121 6.31 -16.68 0.74
CA ALA A 121 7.64 -17.23 0.93
C ALA A 121 8.64 -16.11 1.31
N LYS A 122 9.63 -16.46 2.14
CA LYS A 122 10.73 -15.53 2.50
C LYS A 122 11.58 -15.23 1.27
N HIS A 123 11.27 -14.14 0.56
CA HIS A 123 12.05 -13.69 -0.59
C HIS A 123 13.01 -12.56 -0.18
N PRO A 124 14.30 -12.60 -0.60
CA PRO A 124 15.26 -11.56 -0.20
C PRO A 124 14.84 -10.13 -0.56
N LEU A 125 14.22 -9.92 -1.73
CA LEU A 125 13.74 -8.60 -2.16
C LEU A 125 12.57 -8.11 -1.31
N ALA A 126 11.68 -9.01 -0.86
CA ALA A 126 10.59 -8.67 0.05
C ALA A 126 11.13 -8.16 1.39
N LYS A 127 12.18 -8.80 1.92
CA LYS A 127 12.88 -8.33 3.12
C LYS A 127 13.50 -6.95 2.91
N ILE A 128 14.21 -6.75 1.81
CA ILE A 128 14.84 -5.46 1.50
C ILE A 128 13.77 -4.35 1.41
N ALA A 129 12.63 -4.59 0.76
CA ALA A 129 11.56 -3.61 0.67
C ALA A 129 11.04 -3.19 2.05
N LYS A 130 10.80 -4.14 2.95
CA LYS A 130 10.38 -3.86 4.33
C LYS A 130 11.47 -3.13 5.13
N ASP A 131 12.73 -3.54 5.03
CA ASP A 131 13.84 -2.89 5.74
C ASP A 131 14.00 -1.42 5.29
N VAL A 132 13.85 -1.13 3.99
CA VAL A 132 13.97 0.23 3.45
C VAL A 132 12.86 1.15 3.94
N VAL A 133 11.61 0.69 3.96
CA VAL A 133 10.52 1.55 4.46
C VAL A 133 10.55 1.73 5.96
N SER A 134 11.02 0.72 6.71
CA SER A 134 11.28 0.86 8.15
C SER A 134 12.41 1.87 8.42
N ALA A 135 13.45 1.90 7.59
CA ALA A 135 14.50 2.91 7.69
C ALA A 135 13.97 4.33 7.39
N ALA A 136 13.07 4.48 6.41
CA ALA A 136 12.41 5.77 6.15
C ALA A 136 11.59 6.24 7.35
N GLN A 137 10.84 5.35 7.99
CA GLN A 137 10.10 5.66 9.22
C GLN A 137 11.02 6.06 10.36
N PHE A 138 12.12 5.34 10.53
CA PHE A 138 13.13 5.72 11.54
C PHE A 138 13.66 7.14 11.32
N LEU A 139 13.97 7.51 10.07
CA LEU A 139 14.43 8.88 9.76
C LEU A 139 13.36 9.94 10.02
N ALA A 140 12.09 9.65 9.74
CA ALA A 140 11.00 10.57 10.04
C ALA A 140 10.83 10.80 11.55
N LEU A 141 10.92 9.75 12.35
CA LEU A 141 10.88 9.85 13.82
C LEU A 141 12.13 10.54 14.38
N LEU A 142 13.28 10.30 13.81
CA LEU A 142 14.53 11.00 14.18
C LEU A 142 14.42 12.50 13.90
N LEU A 143 13.90 12.89 12.73
CA LEU A 143 13.65 14.28 12.39
C LEU A 143 12.67 14.91 13.40
N LEU A 144 11.58 14.24 13.72
CA LEU A 144 10.62 14.69 14.73
C LEU A 144 11.31 14.92 16.08
N PHE A 145 12.11 13.97 16.52
CA PHE A 145 12.87 14.06 17.78
C PHE A 145 13.85 15.24 17.80
N VAL A 146 14.62 15.44 16.73
CA VAL A 146 15.60 16.53 16.62
C VAL A 146 14.87 17.89 16.68
N LEU A 147 13.80 18.07 15.89
CA LEU A 147 13.04 19.33 15.88
C LEU A 147 12.39 19.63 17.23
N TRP A 148 11.85 18.63 17.92
CA TRP A 148 11.33 18.80 19.27
C TRP A 148 12.44 19.14 20.27
N SER A 149 13.59 18.51 20.19
CA SER A 149 14.75 18.84 21.06
C SER A 149 15.19 20.29 20.87
N MET A 150 15.30 20.76 19.62
CA MET A 150 15.65 22.14 19.32
C MET A 150 14.57 23.12 19.81
N ALA A 151 13.29 22.79 19.64
CA ALA A 151 12.18 23.62 20.09
C ALA A 151 12.16 23.77 21.63
N LEU A 152 12.39 22.68 22.36
CA LEU A 152 12.46 22.72 23.82
C LEU A 152 13.67 23.54 24.31
N MET A 153 14.82 23.38 23.67
CA MET A 153 16.01 24.17 23.99
C MET A 153 15.76 25.67 23.78
N SER A 154 15.01 26.06 22.76
CA SER A 154 14.70 27.48 22.48
C SER A 154 13.81 28.16 23.52
N VAL A 155 13.17 27.40 24.41
CA VAL A 155 12.35 27.92 25.51
C VAL A 155 13.15 28.06 26.81
N VAL A 156 14.21 27.23 26.95
CA VAL A 156 15.03 27.17 28.17
C VAL A 156 16.21 28.18 28.10
N LEU A 157 16.68 28.47 26.90
CA LEU A 157 17.75 29.45 26.62
C LEU A 157 17.19 30.84 26.34
#